data_b7850a3b0b59c25926546d16eb87d6ef
#
_entry.id   b7850a3b0b59c25926546d16eb87d6ef
#
_cell.length_a   1.000
_cell.length_b   1.000
_cell.length_c   1.000
_cell.angle_alpha   90.00
_cell.angle_beta   90.00
_cell.angle_gamma   90.00
#
_symmetry.space_group_name_H-M   'P 1'
#
loop_
_entity.id
_entity.type
_entity.pdbx_description
1 polymer ?
#
loop_
_entity_poly.entity_id
_entity_poly.type
_entity_poly.pdbx_seq_one_letter_code
_entity_poly.pdbx_strand_id
1 'polypeptide(L)'
;MIRIENLSVSYKETLALKDISLVLQGPTITGIIGPNGAGKSTLLKGMLGIIPHEGHAFIEDKEMKKSLKKVAYVEQKIHIDYNFPIKVKECVSLGLYPSIPLFHTLKASHWKKVAEALEIVGLSDYADRQISQLSGGQFQRVLIARCLVQE
;
A
#
# COMPACT_ATOMS: atom_id res chain seq x y z
N MET A 1 -7.10 -10.56 -11.71
CA MET A 1 -7.25 -9.60 -12.83
C MET A 1 -7.60 -8.24 -12.26
N ILE A 2 -6.93 -7.18 -12.75
CA ILE A 2 -7.31 -5.79 -12.46
C ILE A 2 -7.75 -5.16 -13.79
N ARG A 3 -8.87 -4.47 -13.80
CA ARG A 3 -9.43 -3.83 -15.00
C ARG A 3 -9.80 -2.39 -14.66
N ILE A 4 -9.37 -1.47 -15.51
CA ILE A 4 -9.67 -0.04 -15.42
C ILE A 4 -10.44 0.34 -16.68
N GLU A 5 -11.51 1.12 -16.53
CA GLU A 5 -12.38 1.56 -17.59
C GLU A 5 -12.58 3.08 -17.51
N ASN A 6 -12.16 3.78 -18.55
CA ASN A 6 -12.37 5.21 -18.77
C ASN A 6 -11.95 6.09 -17.58
N LEU A 7 -10.85 5.71 -16.90
CA LEU A 7 -10.39 6.44 -15.72
C LEU A 7 -9.84 7.81 -16.10
N SER A 8 -10.46 8.84 -15.58
CA SER A 8 -10.01 10.23 -15.73
C SER A 8 -9.84 10.88 -14.36
N VAL A 9 -8.79 11.68 -14.20
CA VAL A 9 -8.48 12.38 -12.96
C VAL A 9 -8.11 13.82 -13.27
N SER A 10 -8.75 14.77 -12.59
CA SER A 10 -8.44 16.19 -12.65
C SER A 10 -8.03 16.71 -11.28
N TYR A 11 -7.01 17.55 -11.26
CA TYR A 11 -6.62 18.35 -10.10
C TYR A 11 -7.00 19.80 -10.36
N LYS A 12 -8.05 20.28 -9.68
CA LYS A 12 -8.66 21.58 -9.98
C LYS A 12 -9.05 21.65 -11.46
N GLU A 13 -8.43 22.55 -12.23
CA GLU A 13 -8.67 22.73 -13.67
C GLU A 13 -7.70 21.95 -14.58
N THR A 14 -6.75 21.24 -13.99
CA THR A 14 -5.73 20.48 -14.77
C THR A 14 -6.12 19.03 -14.88
N LEU A 15 -6.34 18.57 -16.10
CA LEU A 15 -6.58 17.15 -16.41
C LEU A 15 -5.25 16.40 -16.33
N ALA A 16 -5.12 15.53 -15.33
CA ALA A 16 -3.90 14.74 -15.09
C ALA A 16 -3.92 13.37 -15.78
N LEU A 17 -5.11 12.77 -15.91
CA LEU A 17 -5.34 11.53 -16.65
C LEU A 17 -6.64 11.68 -17.44
N LYS A 18 -6.63 11.20 -18.69
CA LYS A 18 -7.78 11.25 -19.57
C LYS A 18 -8.07 9.86 -20.14
N ASP A 19 -9.25 9.34 -19.82
CA ASP A 19 -9.85 8.16 -20.45
C ASP A 19 -8.92 6.93 -20.50
N ILE A 20 -8.30 6.61 -19.38
CA ILE A 20 -7.37 5.48 -19.27
C ILE A 20 -8.15 4.19 -19.11
N SER A 21 -7.98 3.26 -20.04
CA SER A 21 -8.54 1.92 -19.98
C SER A 21 -7.43 0.88 -20.13
N LEU A 22 -7.35 -0.08 -19.22
CA LEU A 22 -6.36 -1.16 -19.28
C LEU A 22 -6.82 -2.39 -18.50
N VAL A 23 -6.24 -3.54 -18.85
CA VAL A 23 -6.46 -4.82 -18.16
C VAL A 23 -5.12 -5.44 -17.79
N LEU A 24 -4.94 -5.75 -16.52
CA LEU A 24 -3.80 -6.49 -16.01
C LEU A 24 -4.26 -7.90 -15.63
N GLN A 25 -3.73 -8.91 -16.30
CA GLN A 25 -4.13 -10.30 -16.09
C GLN A 25 -3.16 -11.03 -15.16
N GLY A 26 -3.71 -11.89 -14.31
CA GLY A 26 -2.98 -12.87 -13.49
C GLY A 26 -2.16 -12.28 -12.33
N PRO A 27 -1.50 -13.14 -11.57
CA PRO A 27 -0.51 -12.75 -10.59
C PRO A 27 0.77 -12.38 -11.33
N THR A 28 0.95 -11.09 -11.65
CA THR A 28 2.10 -10.58 -12.38
C THR A 28 2.70 -9.36 -11.70
N ILE A 29 3.99 -9.15 -11.89
CA ILE A 29 4.64 -7.89 -11.55
C ILE A 29 4.51 -6.96 -12.74
N THR A 30 3.79 -5.86 -12.59
CA THR A 30 3.59 -4.86 -13.63
C THR A 30 4.34 -3.58 -13.28
N GLY A 31 5.25 -3.14 -14.16
CA GLY A 31 5.95 -1.86 -14.02
C GLY A 31 5.23 -0.74 -14.78
N ILE A 32 4.98 0.39 -14.09
CA ILE A 32 4.48 1.61 -14.72
C ILE A 32 5.67 2.56 -14.92
N ILE A 33 6.06 2.80 -16.15
CA ILE A 33 7.24 3.58 -16.53
C ILE A 33 6.82 4.89 -17.18
N GLY A 34 7.57 5.95 -16.94
CA GLY A 34 7.36 7.27 -17.55
C GLY A 34 8.07 8.38 -16.76
N PRO A 35 8.19 9.59 -17.33
CA PRO A 35 8.84 10.72 -16.69
C PRO A 35 8.10 11.17 -15.41
N ASN A 36 8.76 12.02 -14.64
CA ASN A 36 8.10 12.67 -13.49
C ASN A 36 6.97 13.56 -14.00
N GLY A 37 5.83 13.53 -13.32
CA GLY A 37 4.62 14.25 -13.76
C GLY A 37 3.74 13.50 -14.76
N ALA A 38 4.14 12.34 -15.29
CA ALA A 38 3.35 11.57 -16.26
C ALA A 38 2.05 10.92 -15.71
N GLY A 39 1.69 11.21 -14.46
CA GLY A 39 0.44 10.69 -13.87
C GLY A 39 0.53 9.28 -13.27
N LYS A 40 1.72 8.67 -13.14
CA LYS A 40 1.88 7.30 -12.60
C LYS A 40 1.25 7.11 -11.21
N SER A 41 1.57 7.99 -10.28
CA SER A 41 0.99 7.95 -8.91
C SER A 41 -0.49 8.34 -8.92
N THR A 42 -0.89 9.21 -9.83
CA THR A 42 -2.29 9.61 -10.02
C THR A 42 -3.14 8.43 -10.49
N LEU A 43 -2.60 7.62 -11.43
CA LEU A 43 -3.26 6.40 -11.89
C LEU A 43 -3.51 5.43 -10.74
N LEU A 44 -2.49 5.16 -9.91
CA LEU A 44 -2.63 4.28 -8.75
C LEU A 44 -3.64 4.84 -7.73
N LYS A 45 -3.54 6.12 -7.41
CA LYS A 45 -4.46 6.77 -6.44
C LYS A 45 -5.89 6.84 -6.96
N GLY A 46 -6.09 7.12 -8.25
CA GLY A 46 -7.41 7.13 -8.91
C GLY A 46 -8.02 5.73 -8.94
N MET A 47 -7.27 4.72 -9.38
CA MET A 47 -7.69 3.33 -9.40
C MET A 47 -8.15 2.83 -8.02
N LEU A 48 -7.45 3.23 -6.96
CA LEU A 48 -7.78 2.87 -5.58
C LEU A 48 -8.91 3.72 -4.96
N GLY A 49 -9.37 4.76 -5.65
CA GLY A 49 -10.36 5.68 -5.13
C GLY A 49 -9.86 6.58 -3.99
N ILE A 50 -8.55 6.76 -3.87
CA ILE A 50 -7.91 7.66 -2.88
C ILE A 50 -8.15 9.12 -3.24
N ILE A 51 -8.26 9.41 -4.54
CA ILE A 51 -8.54 10.75 -5.08
C ILE A 51 -9.82 10.73 -5.92
N PRO A 52 -10.50 11.87 -6.08
CA PRO A 52 -11.65 11.98 -6.98
C PRO A 52 -11.27 11.59 -8.41
N HIS A 53 -12.11 10.81 -9.05
CA HIS A 53 -11.92 10.31 -10.41
C HIS A 53 -13.26 10.03 -11.07
N GLU A 54 -13.26 10.01 -12.39
CA GLU A 54 -14.32 9.46 -13.25
C GLU A 54 -13.88 8.08 -13.76
N GLY A 55 -14.85 7.28 -14.22
CA GLY A 55 -14.60 5.90 -14.67
C GLY A 55 -14.59 4.89 -13.54
N HIS A 56 -14.19 3.68 -13.84
CA HIS A 56 -14.29 2.53 -12.94
C HIS A 56 -12.98 1.73 -12.85
N ALA A 57 -12.74 1.15 -11.68
CA ALA A 57 -11.67 0.18 -11.47
C ALA A 57 -12.23 -1.06 -10.78
N PHE A 58 -11.77 -2.23 -11.22
CA PHE A 58 -12.23 -3.54 -10.75
C PHE A 58 -11.03 -4.42 -10.38
N ILE A 59 -11.23 -5.26 -9.35
CA ILE A 59 -10.35 -6.38 -9.03
C ILE A 59 -11.21 -7.64 -8.95
N GLU A 60 -10.84 -8.70 -9.70
CA GLU A 60 -11.61 -9.96 -9.77
C GLU A 60 -13.11 -9.71 -10.07
N ASP A 61 -13.40 -8.83 -11.03
CA ASP A 61 -14.74 -8.40 -11.45
C ASP A 61 -15.59 -7.68 -10.38
N LYS A 62 -15.01 -7.35 -9.23
CA LYS A 62 -15.62 -6.52 -8.20
C LYS A 62 -15.05 -5.12 -8.24
N GLU A 63 -15.87 -4.11 -8.02
CA GLU A 63 -15.39 -2.75 -7.89
C GLU A 63 -14.26 -2.64 -6.87
N MET A 64 -13.19 -1.96 -7.23
CA MET A 64 -12.00 -1.76 -6.40
C MET A 64 -12.38 -1.21 -5.02
N LYS A 65 -13.26 -0.23 -4.94
CA LYS A 65 -13.74 0.37 -3.68
C LYS A 65 -14.36 -0.64 -2.71
N LYS A 66 -14.99 -1.71 -3.21
CA LYS A 66 -15.59 -2.78 -2.39
C LYS A 66 -14.59 -3.86 -2.01
N SER A 67 -13.40 -3.84 -2.60
CA SER A 67 -12.38 -4.87 -2.46
C SER A 67 -11.08 -4.36 -1.83
N LEU A 68 -11.06 -3.17 -1.26
CA LEU A 68 -9.86 -2.53 -0.70
C LEU A 68 -9.19 -3.36 0.40
N LYS A 69 -9.92 -4.22 1.11
CA LYS A 69 -9.34 -5.15 2.10
C LYS A 69 -8.35 -6.16 1.48
N LYS A 70 -8.44 -6.39 0.16
CA LYS A 70 -7.54 -7.27 -0.59
C LYS A 70 -6.37 -6.52 -1.25
N VAL A 71 -6.26 -5.23 -1.01
CA VAL A 71 -5.27 -4.38 -1.68
C VAL A 71 -4.40 -3.70 -0.63
N ALA A 72 -3.10 -3.85 -0.75
CA ALA A 72 -2.13 -3.09 0.02
C ALA A 72 -1.53 -1.99 -0.88
N TYR A 73 -1.46 -0.77 -0.35
CA TYR A 73 -0.87 0.37 -1.03
C TYR A 73 0.29 0.93 -0.24
N VAL A 74 1.46 0.98 -0.86
CA VAL A 74 2.67 1.60 -0.30
C VAL A 74 2.95 2.90 -1.04
N GLU A 75 2.87 4.01 -0.35
CA GLU A 75 3.19 5.32 -0.91
C GLU A 75 4.70 5.54 -0.94
N GLN A 76 5.22 6.13 -2.03
CA GLN A 76 6.66 6.38 -2.21
C GLN A 76 7.20 7.39 -1.18
N LYS A 77 6.42 8.40 -0.83
CA LYS A 77 6.76 9.41 0.18
C LYS A 77 5.68 9.40 1.25
N ILE A 78 6.00 8.83 2.39
CA ILE A 78 5.16 8.94 3.57
C ILE A 78 5.75 10.04 4.44
N HIS A 79 4.96 11.06 4.74
CA HIS A 79 5.28 12.03 5.78
C HIS A 79 5.10 11.35 7.14
N ILE A 80 6.17 10.77 7.64
CA ILE A 80 6.19 10.19 8.99
C ILE A 80 6.82 11.20 9.91
N ASP A 81 6.17 11.40 11.03
CA ASP A 81 6.81 12.02 12.17
C ASP A 81 7.83 11.02 12.76
N TYR A 82 9.09 11.20 12.39
CA TYR A 82 10.20 10.38 12.91
C TYR A 82 10.39 10.52 14.42
N ASN A 83 9.79 11.51 15.05
CA ASN A 83 9.81 11.66 16.50
C ASN A 83 8.79 10.74 17.20
N PHE A 84 7.89 10.11 16.46
CA PHE A 84 6.95 9.15 17.02
C PHE A 84 7.67 7.87 17.46
N PRO A 85 7.67 7.54 18.78
CA PRO A 85 8.49 6.46 19.34
C PRO A 85 7.86 5.08 19.08
N ILE A 86 7.80 4.66 17.82
CA ILE A 86 7.28 3.33 17.41
C ILE A 86 8.43 2.42 16.98
N LYS A 87 8.40 1.18 17.42
CA LYS A 87 9.34 0.14 16.97
C LYS A 87 8.95 -0.42 15.61
N VAL A 88 9.94 -0.97 14.90
CA VAL A 88 9.77 -1.60 13.58
C VAL A 88 8.67 -2.67 13.60
N LYS A 89 8.72 -3.62 14.55
CA LYS A 89 7.70 -4.67 14.69
C LYS A 89 6.29 -4.10 14.96
N GLU A 90 6.19 -3.02 15.72
CA GLU A 90 4.92 -2.36 16.00
C GLU A 90 4.38 -1.67 14.75
N CYS A 91 5.24 -1.01 13.98
CA CYS A 91 4.88 -0.41 12.71
C CYS A 91 4.36 -1.45 11.71
N VAL A 92 5.01 -2.63 11.62
CA VAL A 92 4.55 -3.74 10.77
C VAL A 92 3.21 -4.28 11.27
N SER A 93 3.02 -4.42 12.58
CA SER A 93 1.78 -4.95 13.17
C SER A 93 0.55 -4.10 12.86
N LEU A 94 0.72 -2.81 12.53
CA LEU A 94 -0.39 -1.95 12.10
C LEU A 94 -1.10 -2.49 10.83
N GLY A 95 -0.40 -3.28 10.02
CA GLY A 95 -1.00 -3.95 8.85
C GLY A 95 -2.07 -4.98 9.21
N LEU A 96 -2.06 -5.53 10.42
CA LEU A 96 -3.02 -6.53 10.89
C LEU A 96 -4.36 -5.92 11.37
N TYR A 97 -4.39 -4.62 11.70
CA TYR A 97 -5.57 -4.00 12.31
C TYR A 97 -6.86 -4.12 11.50
N PRO A 98 -6.86 -4.10 10.14
CA PRO A 98 -8.08 -4.29 9.37
C PRO A 98 -8.77 -5.64 9.60
N SER A 99 -8.01 -6.66 10.07
CA SER A 99 -8.52 -8.01 10.33
C SER A 99 -8.81 -8.28 11.81
N ILE A 100 -8.45 -7.33 12.72
CA ILE A 100 -8.62 -7.50 14.16
C ILE A 100 -9.87 -6.76 14.61
N PRO A 101 -10.79 -7.42 15.34
CA PRO A 101 -11.97 -6.74 15.88
C PRO A 101 -11.59 -5.62 16.85
N LEU A 102 -12.44 -4.60 16.92
CA LEU A 102 -12.25 -3.45 17.80
C LEU A 102 -12.05 -3.92 19.27
N PHE A 103 -11.12 -3.29 19.99
CA PHE A 103 -10.77 -3.63 21.37
C PHE A 103 -10.08 -4.98 21.61
N HIS A 104 -9.63 -5.67 20.55
CA HIS A 104 -8.84 -6.89 20.69
C HIS A 104 -7.33 -6.58 20.63
N THR A 105 -6.57 -7.30 21.45
CA THR A 105 -5.10 -7.22 21.47
C THR A 105 -4.48 -8.20 20.47
N LEU A 106 -3.24 -7.90 20.05
CA LEU A 106 -2.46 -8.79 19.20
C LEU A 106 -2.11 -10.08 19.98
N LYS A 107 -2.43 -11.23 19.37
CA LYS A 107 -2.10 -12.56 19.91
C LYS A 107 -0.69 -12.98 19.48
N ALA A 108 -0.15 -14.03 20.09
CA ALA A 108 1.14 -14.62 19.70
C ALA A 108 1.21 -15.00 18.21
N SER A 109 0.10 -15.49 17.63
CA SER A 109 0.03 -15.79 16.20
C SER A 109 0.19 -14.57 15.30
N HIS A 110 -0.27 -13.39 15.74
CA HIS A 110 -0.10 -12.14 15.00
C HIS A 110 1.37 -11.68 15.03
N TRP A 111 2.02 -11.79 16.17
CA TRP A 111 3.45 -11.48 16.30
C TRP A 111 4.33 -12.43 15.49
N LYS A 112 3.92 -13.69 15.35
CA LYS A 112 4.60 -14.66 14.46
C LYS A 112 4.52 -14.19 12.99
N LYS A 113 3.35 -13.78 12.50
CA LYS A 113 3.21 -13.19 11.16
C LYS A 113 4.09 -11.95 10.95
N VAL A 114 4.18 -11.08 11.97
CA VAL A 114 5.06 -9.91 11.93
C VAL A 114 6.53 -10.32 11.80
N ALA A 115 6.98 -11.33 12.56
CA ALA A 115 8.35 -11.82 12.50
C ALA A 115 8.65 -12.42 11.11
N GLU A 116 7.76 -13.25 10.57
CA GLU A 116 7.87 -13.83 9.23
C GLU A 116 7.95 -12.75 8.14
N ALA A 117 7.12 -11.71 8.23
CA ALA A 117 7.16 -10.60 7.28
C ALA A 117 8.48 -9.80 7.37
N LEU A 118 9.02 -9.60 8.57
CA LEU A 118 10.31 -8.95 8.78
C LEU A 118 11.47 -9.80 8.22
N GLU A 119 11.39 -11.12 8.34
CA GLU A 119 12.37 -12.04 7.76
C GLU A 119 12.36 -11.94 6.23
N ILE A 120 11.20 -11.96 5.59
CA ILE A 120 11.06 -11.83 4.12
C ILE A 120 11.75 -10.56 3.61
N VAL A 121 11.65 -9.45 4.33
CA VAL A 121 12.28 -8.18 3.91
C VAL A 121 13.70 -7.98 4.46
N GLY A 122 14.27 -8.96 5.18
CA GLY A 122 15.62 -8.92 5.73
C GLY A 122 15.79 -7.88 6.83
N LEU A 123 14.81 -7.75 7.74
CA LEU A 123 14.82 -6.79 8.84
C LEU A 123 14.59 -7.43 10.22
N SER A 124 14.79 -8.73 10.38
CA SER A 124 14.59 -9.42 11.67
C SER A 124 15.37 -8.79 12.82
N ASP A 125 16.65 -8.45 12.61
CA ASP A 125 17.53 -7.84 13.61
C ASP A 125 17.14 -6.39 13.99
N TYR A 126 16.23 -5.81 13.23
CA TYR A 126 15.76 -4.43 13.43
C TYR A 126 14.41 -4.37 14.14
N ALA A 127 13.78 -5.49 14.46
CA ALA A 127 12.42 -5.59 14.98
C ALA A 127 12.16 -4.67 16.20
N ASP A 128 13.11 -4.57 17.10
CA ASP A 128 13.02 -3.77 18.34
C ASP A 128 13.60 -2.36 18.22
N ARG A 129 14.17 -1.98 17.07
CA ARG A 129 14.64 -0.62 16.83
C ARG A 129 13.48 0.33 16.56
N GLN A 130 13.67 1.60 16.87
CA GLN A 130 12.72 2.65 16.48
C GLN A 130 12.82 2.93 14.99
N ILE A 131 11.68 3.27 14.34
CA ILE A 131 11.66 3.62 12.92
C ILE A 131 12.55 4.83 12.59
N SER A 132 12.73 5.75 13.54
CA SER A 132 13.62 6.92 13.41
C SER A 132 15.10 6.56 13.21
N GLN A 133 15.51 5.34 13.58
CA GLN A 133 16.89 4.85 13.47
C GLN A 133 17.16 4.14 12.14
N LEU A 134 16.16 4.08 11.25
CA LEU A 134 16.28 3.40 9.97
C LEU A 134 16.72 4.33 8.85
N SER A 135 17.48 3.80 7.90
CA SER A 135 17.67 4.47 6.62
C SER A 135 16.36 4.50 5.81
N GLY A 136 16.24 5.40 4.84
CA GLY A 136 15.05 5.48 3.99
C GLY A 136 14.72 4.15 3.28
N GLY A 137 15.74 3.43 2.80
CA GLY A 137 15.55 2.12 2.17
C GLY A 137 15.12 1.03 3.16
N GLN A 138 15.63 1.04 4.40
CA GLN A 138 15.17 0.13 5.45
C GLN A 138 13.71 0.43 5.82
N PHE A 139 13.38 1.70 5.96
CA PHE A 139 12.01 2.10 6.25
C PHE A 139 11.04 1.71 5.12
N GLN A 140 11.44 1.84 3.85
CA GLN A 140 10.62 1.37 2.72
C GLN A 140 10.33 -0.14 2.83
N ARG A 141 11.32 -0.94 3.25
CA ARG A 141 11.13 -2.39 3.50
C ARG A 141 10.20 -2.66 4.68
N VAL A 142 10.19 -1.83 5.73
CA VAL A 142 9.20 -1.92 6.82
C VAL A 142 7.78 -1.73 6.30
N LEU A 143 7.56 -0.78 5.38
CA LEU A 143 6.26 -0.56 4.78
C LEU A 143 5.80 -1.74 3.90
N ILE A 144 6.73 -2.39 3.20
CA ILE A 144 6.45 -3.63 2.46
C ILE A 144 6.05 -4.75 3.44
N ALA A 145 6.82 -4.95 4.53
CA ALA A 145 6.48 -5.93 5.56
C ALA A 145 5.09 -5.68 6.17
N ARG A 146 4.74 -4.41 6.41
CA ARG A 146 3.41 -4.02 6.88
C ARG A 146 2.29 -4.41 5.90
N CYS A 147 2.55 -4.43 4.60
CA CYS A 147 1.59 -4.90 3.61
C CYS A 147 1.50 -6.43 3.59
N LEU A 148 2.62 -7.14 3.76
CA LEU A 148 2.65 -8.60 3.75
C LEU A 148 1.84 -9.24 4.90
N VAL A 149 1.73 -8.57 6.04
CA VAL A 149 0.94 -9.10 7.18
C VAL A 149 -0.57 -8.97 7.01
N GLN A 150 -1.06 -8.29 5.95
CA GLN A 150 -2.50 -8.12 5.69
C GLN A 150 -3.17 -9.38 5.13
N GLU A 151 -2.37 -10.38 4.75
CA GLU A 151 -2.87 -11.65 4.21
C GLU A 151 -3.51 -12.57 5.26
#